data_bd5f54b736612faf48dc736ced3aacc1
#
_entry.id   bd5f54b736612faf48dc736ced3aacc1
#
_cell.length_a   1.000
_cell.length_b   1.000
_cell.length_c   1.000
_cell.angle_alpha   90.00
_cell.angle_beta   90.00
_cell.angle_gamma   90.00
#
_symmetry.space_group_name_H-M   'P 1'
#
loop_
_entity.id
_entity.type
_entity.pdbx_description
1 polymer ?
#
loop_
_entity_poly.entity_id
_entity_poly.type
_entity_poly.pdbx_seq_one_letter_code
_entity_poly.pdbx_strand_id
1 'polypeptide(L)'
;MNPAAPAPVLTPRQALLAVVLYGLAALLSIRLSTHPGQIAAPWFANPIGTVALLALPSRRWLPMLLALGLVNLLVNLGSAPGAWRWTLQTCLEAAAFVPGNAAEMLLAALLLRHLGMNADALRQPGHFGRILILGALLPTFCSAFAGAALVAAPARPFAEAWTQWFAGSLIGTVAVLPLALAVWLHGTAALRRSLRQPRTLAYLSLSAAITLLAMTTLPRPFVVMSIGLVLVATQTSFTVTTLATLVNAVLLALLHTTGMLVPPPAVAWWEPGLYQLSVIASLLPGLLLSSSMEGQTQAMRHLLASEQRFRSLYTRTPALMHSIDPQGRILGVSGLWLQTLGYEEHEVLGHHTTEFMTPETARYARDVVIPQAKRNGRCDNIEYQMRTRNGRVLDVLLSAIWLYDKDGQPLHSLAVLQDVTEKKRLQALSYYAAHDPLTGLPNRVLLQDRLERSCVQHARHGTRFAIGFLDLDRFKAVNDTYGHDAGDLLLKRVARRLLAALRASDTVCRLAGDEFVLLFADVEHSEDLAPLVQKILASVAQPYRLGDGPESPVVSVAASMGLALFPEHGQDPQTLMGHADKAMYAVKRGGRGRYEFYRPDDPSA
;
A
#
# COMPACT_ATOMS: atom_id res chain seq x y z
N MET A 1 1.93 -9.81 4.77
CA MET A 1 1.45 -10.41 6.03
C MET A 1 2.50 -10.15 7.08
N ASN A 2 2.21 -9.33 8.10
CA ASN A 2 3.10 -9.23 9.25
C ASN A 2 3.08 -10.60 9.96
N PRO A 3 4.22 -11.20 10.30
CA PRO A 3 4.23 -12.45 11.06
C PRO A 3 3.47 -12.23 12.36
N ALA A 4 2.51 -13.13 12.63
CA ALA A 4 1.75 -13.10 13.88
C ALA A 4 2.73 -13.08 15.05
N ALA A 5 2.47 -12.21 16.05
CA ALA A 5 3.33 -12.11 17.21
C ALA A 5 3.51 -13.48 17.86
N PRO A 6 4.73 -13.86 18.27
CA PRO A 6 4.97 -15.14 18.92
C PRO A 6 4.15 -15.26 20.20
N ALA A 7 3.72 -16.49 20.51
CA ALA A 7 2.96 -16.77 21.71
C ALA A 7 3.75 -16.36 22.98
N PRO A 8 3.10 -15.76 24.00
CA PRO A 8 3.79 -15.24 25.18
C PRO A 8 4.38 -16.36 26.03
N VAL A 9 5.59 -16.16 26.53
CA VAL A 9 6.26 -17.08 27.44
C VAL A 9 5.90 -16.71 28.89
N LEU A 10 5.56 -17.71 29.73
CA LEU A 10 5.24 -17.48 31.14
C LEU A 10 6.46 -17.04 31.95
N THR A 11 6.25 -15.98 32.75
CA THR A 11 7.18 -15.60 33.81
C THR A 11 7.13 -16.61 34.97
N PRO A 12 8.14 -16.67 35.85
CA PRO A 12 8.13 -17.58 37.01
C PRO A 12 6.90 -17.42 37.93
N ARG A 13 6.42 -16.17 38.10
CA ARG A 13 5.19 -15.88 38.89
C ARG A 13 3.95 -16.44 38.20
N GLN A 14 3.86 -16.34 36.91
CA GLN A 14 2.74 -16.90 36.14
C GLN A 14 2.78 -18.44 36.11
N ALA A 15 3.96 -19.02 36.05
CA ALA A 15 4.13 -20.48 36.14
C ALA A 15 3.67 -21.00 37.52
N LEU A 16 4.04 -20.33 38.62
CA LEU A 16 3.54 -20.64 39.95
C LEU A 16 2.01 -20.51 40.05
N LEU A 17 1.45 -19.43 39.49
CA LEU A 17 0.00 -19.24 39.44
C LEU A 17 -0.68 -20.40 38.69
N ALA A 18 -0.12 -20.87 37.58
CA ALA A 18 -0.66 -22.00 36.84
C ALA A 18 -0.69 -23.29 37.68
N VAL A 19 0.36 -23.55 38.50
CA VAL A 19 0.40 -24.70 39.44
C VAL A 19 -0.68 -24.58 40.51
N VAL A 20 -0.90 -23.37 41.06
CA VAL A 20 -1.95 -23.13 42.06
C VAL A 20 -3.35 -23.30 41.42
N LEU A 21 -3.56 -22.76 40.23
CA LEU A 21 -4.84 -22.90 39.50
C LEU A 21 -5.12 -24.37 39.14
N TYR A 22 -4.09 -25.13 38.77
CA TYR A 22 -4.20 -26.57 38.54
C TYR A 22 -4.68 -27.28 39.79
N GLY A 23 -4.06 -26.99 40.95
CA GLY A 23 -4.45 -27.59 42.23
C GLY A 23 -5.88 -27.27 42.65
N LEU A 24 -6.30 -25.99 42.47
CA LEU A 24 -7.68 -25.56 42.73
C LEU A 24 -8.68 -26.27 41.80
N ALA A 25 -8.35 -26.40 40.52
CA ALA A 25 -9.19 -27.09 39.55
C ALA A 25 -9.28 -28.59 39.84
N ALA A 26 -8.19 -29.23 40.25
CA ALA A 26 -8.18 -30.62 40.66
C ALA A 26 -9.04 -30.84 41.92
N LEU A 27 -8.90 -29.97 42.94
CA LEU A 27 -9.72 -30.01 44.14
C LEU A 27 -11.19 -29.82 43.81
N LEU A 28 -11.53 -28.86 42.95
CA LEU A 28 -12.91 -28.63 42.50
C LEU A 28 -13.46 -29.87 41.78
N SER A 29 -12.69 -30.49 40.89
CA SER A 29 -13.09 -31.71 40.17
C SER A 29 -13.41 -32.85 41.14
N ILE A 30 -12.59 -33.07 42.17
CA ILE A 30 -12.84 -34.14 43.19
C ILE A 30 -14.06 -33.79 44.05
N ARG A 31 -14.24 -32.52 44.43
CA ARG A 31 -15.41 -32.06 45.21
C ARG A 31 -16.71 -32.17 44.44
N LEU A 32 -16.66 -32.05 43.13
CA LEU A 32 -17.79 -32.23 42.23
C LEU A 32 -18.02 -33.68 41.80
N SER A 33 -17.25 -34.66 42.35
CA SER A 33 -17.47 -36.09 42.15
C SER A 33 -18.45 -36.65 43.16
N THR A 34 -19.33 -37.52 42.72
CA THR A 34 -20.40 -38.10 43.56
C THR A 34 -19.87 -39.13 44.57
N HIS A 35 -18.71 -39.72 44.33
CA HIS A 35 -18.14 -40.77 45.19
C HIS A 35 -16.64 -40.53 45.44
N PRO A 36 -16.20 -40.39 46.71
CA PRO A 36 -14.82 -40.29 47.07
C PRO A 36 -14.02 -41.55 46.61
N GLY A 37 -12.84 -41.35 46.00
CA GLY A 37 -12.01 -42.41 45.48
C GLY A 37 -12.40 -42.95 44.11
N GLN A 38 -13.40 -42.41 43.47
CA GLN A 38 -13.74 -42.70 42.06
C GLN A 38 -13.09 -41.71 41.11
N ILE A 39 -13.10 -42.05 39.79
CA ILE A 39 -12.64 -41.14 38.75
C ILE A 39 -13.55 -39.92 38.73
N ALA A 40 -12.97 -38.73 38.97
CA ALA A 40 -13.72 -37.48 38.95
C ALA A 40 -14.21 -37.16 37.54
N ALA A 41 -15.48 -36.91 37.38
CA ALA A 41 -16.07 -36.42 36.13
C ALA A 41 -16.92 -35.20 36.42
N PRO A 42 -16.57 -34.03 35.85
CA PRO A 42 -15.49 -33.71 34.90
C PRO A 42 -14.13 -33.37 35.54
N TRP A 43 -13.04 -33.56 34.80
CA TRP A 43 -11.67 -33.27 35.27
C TRP A 43 -11.15 -31.96 34.66
N PHE A 44 -11.16 -30.85 35.41
CA PHE A 44 -10.85 -29.51 34.94
C PHE A 44 -9.36 -29.13 34.98
N ALA A 45 -8.49 -29.94 35.60
CA ALA A 45 -7.11 -29.53 35.88
C ALA A 45 -6.16 -29.65 34.68
N ASN A 46 -6.21 -30.78 33.93
CA ASN A 46 -5.24 -31.07 32.87
C ASN A 46 -5.10 -29.98 31.79
N PRO A 47 -6.15 -29.29 31.31
CA PRO A 47 -5.99 -28.23 30.35
C PRO A 47 -5.16 -27.04 30.85
N ILE A 48 -5.23 -26.72 32.13
CA ILE A 48 -4.38 -25.68 32.76
C ILE A 48 -2.92 -26.07 32.69
N GLY A 49 -2.59 -27.33 33.04
CA GLY A 49 -1.25 -27.89 32.94
C GLY A 49 -0.74 -27.92 31.50
N THR A 50 -1.60 -28.30 30.55
CA THR A 50 -1.29 -28.30 29.11
C THR A 50 -0.88 -26.91 28.62
N VAL A 51 -1.65 -25.86 28.95
CA VAL A 51 -1.33 -24.49 28.56
C VAL A 51 -0.08 -23.98 29.27
N ALA A 52 0.14 -24.36 30.52
CA ALA A 52 1.39 -24.03 31.23
C ALA A 52 2.63 -24.65 30.56
N LEU A 53 2.54 -25.90 30.08
CA LEU A 53 3.63 -26.52 29.29
C LEU A 53 3.83 -25.81 27.95
N LEU A 54 2.77 -25.54 27.22
CA LEU A 54 2.85 -24.82 25.93
C LEU A 54 3.55 -23.46 26.06
N ALA A 55 3.25 -22.75 27.14
CA ALA A 55 3.77 -21.41 27.40
C ALA A 55 5.20 -21.41 27.99
N LEU A 56 5.82 -22.57 28.17
CA LEU A 56 7.19 -22.75 28.65
C LEU A 56 8.10 -23.35 27.57
N PRO A 57 9.40 -22.99 27.55
CA PRO A 57 10.38 -23.69 26.73
C PRO A 57 10.50 -25.17 27.15
N SER A 58 10.72 -26.08 26.20
CA SER A 58 10.70 -27.54 26.44
C SER A 58 11.66 -28.00 27.57
N ARG A 59 12.80 -27.34 27.78
CA ARG A 59 13.74 -27.60 28.89
C ARG A 59 13.11 -27.42 30.28
N ARG A 60 11.99 -26.72 30.43
CA ARG A 60 11.26 -26.49 31.68
C ARG A 60 10.02 -27.36 31.81
N TRP A 61 9.74 -28.25 30.86
CA TRP A 61 8.56 -29.11 30.91
C TRP A 61 8.66 -30.17 32.03
N LEU A 62 9.81 -30.81 32.17
CA LEU A 62 9.99 -31.84 33.22
C LEU A 62 9.77 -31.28 34.64
N PRO A 63 10.42 -30.18 35.06
CA PRO A 63 10.15 -29.61 36.37
C PRO A 63 8.69 -29.15 36.55
N MET A 64 8.03 -28.65 35.49
CA MET A 64 6.62 -28.30 35.55
C MET A 64 5.72 -29.52 35.72
N LEU A 65 5.96 -30.61 34.97
CA LEU A 65 5.23 -31.87 35.09
C LEU A 65 5.39 -32.49 36.50
N LEU A 66 6.59 -32.44 37.05
CA LEU A 66 6.84 -32.92 38.43
C LEU A 66 6.05 -32.07 39.45
N ALA A 67 6.04 -30.77 39.31
CA ALA A 67 5.27 -29.89 40.20
C ALA A 67 3.76 -30.16 40.10
N LEU A 68 3.23 -30.27 38.87
CA LEU A 68 1.81 -30.59 38.64
C LEU A 68 1.45 -31.99 39.13
N GLY A 69 2.35 -32.99 38.94
CA GLY A 69 2.19 -34.34 39.42
C GLY A 69 2.17 -34.41 40.94
N LEU A 70 3.05 -33.66 41.62
CA LEU A 70 3.06 -33.56 43.08
C LEU A 70 1.76 -32.96 43.62
N VAL A 71 1.28 -31.85 42.98
CA VAL A 71 -0.02 -31.23 43.36
C VAL A 71 -1.17 -32.21 43.13
N ASN A 72 -1.16 -32.94 42.01
CA ASN A 72 -2.17 -33.97 41.73
C ASN A 72 -2.19 -35.05 42.81
N LEU A 73 -1.02 -35.57 43.19
CA LEU A 73 -0.88 -36.55 44.27
C LEU A 73 -1.41 -36.03 45.60
N LEU A 74 -1.02 -34.81 46.00
CA LEU A 74 -1.43 -34.21 47.27
C LEU A 74 -2.95 -33.97 47.32
N VAL A 75 -3.56 -33.53 46.22
CA VAL A 75 -5.00 -33.33 46.16
C VAL A 75 -5.77 -34.63 46.24
N ASN A 76 -5.29 -35.71 45.58
CA ASN A 76 -5.91 -37.04 45.68
C ASN A 76 -5.75 -37.64 47.07
N LEU A 77 -4.60 -37.52 47.69
CA LEU A 77 -4.35 -37.98 49.09
C LEU A 77 -5.24 -37.25 50.11
N GLY A 78 -5.37 -35.91 49.96
CA GLY A 78 -6.18 -35.10 50.87
C GLY A 78 -7.70 -35.30 50.72
N SER A 79 -8.13 -35.95 49.63
CA SER A 79 -9.55 -36.22 49.34
C SER A 79 -9.99 -37.65 49.64
N ALA A 80 -9.04 -38.54 49.99
CA ALA A 80 -9.34 -39.92 50.31
C ALA A 80 -10.12 -40.05 51.63
N PRO A 81 -11.07 -40.99 51.75
CA PRO A 81 -11.77 -41.25 53.02
C PRO A 81 -10.74 -41.56 54.11
N GLY A 82 -10.77 -40.82 55.22
CA GLY A 82 -9.76 -40.94 56.28
C GLY A 82 -8.43 -40.24 55.96
N ALA A 83 -8.46 -39.13 55.26
CA ALA A 83 -7.33 -38.38 54.66
C ALA A 83 -6.10 -38.10 55.54
N TRP A 84 -6.16 -38.29 56.83
CA TRP A 84 -5.04 -38.12 57.78
C TRP A 84 -4.35 -39.41 58.17
N ARG A 85 -4.77 -40.61 57.64
CA ARG A 85 -4.07 -41.88 57.78
C ARG A 85 -3.45 -42.29 56.48
N TRP A 86 -2.24 -41.80 56.22
CA TRP A 86 -1.49 -42.15 55.02
C TRP A 86 -0.95 -43.58 55.12
N THR A 87 -1.70 -44.52 54.55
CA THR A 87 -1.22 -45.92 54.41
C THR A 87 -0.52 -46.07 53.06
N LEU A 88 0.32 -47.09 52.93
CA LEU A 88 0.96 -47.40 51.64
C LEU A 88 -0.10 -47.56 50.51
N GLN A 89 -1.24 -48.19 50.83
CA GLN A 89 -2.32 -48.46 49.92
C GLN A 89 -2.96 -47.12 49.42
N THR A 90 -3.29 -46.21 50.33
CA THR A 90 -3.86 -44.89 49.94
C THR A 90 -2.88 -44.04 49.13
N CYS A 91 -1.58 -44.15 49.41
CA CYS A 91 -0.55 -43.50 48.63
C CYS A 91 -0.44 -44.08 47.19
N LEU A 92 -0.51 -45.42 47.08
CA LEU A 92 -0.48 -46.08 45.76
C LEU A 92 -1.72 -45.77 44.92
N GLU A 93 -2.91 -45.80 45.55
CA GLU A 93 -4.17 -45.44 44.90
C GLU A 93 -4.16 -43.98 44.40
N ALA A 94 -3.71 -43.03 45.19
CA ALA A 94 -3.58 -41.62 44.80
C ALA A 94 -2.50 -41.45 43.72
N ALA A 95 -1.40 -42.16 43.80
CA ALA A 95 -0.32 -42.11 42.82
C ALA A 95 -0.73 -42.67 41.45
N ALA A 96 -1.67 -43.61 41.39
CA ALA A 96 -2.15 -44.23 40.16
C ALA A 96 -2.80 -43.20 39.17
N PHE A 97 -3.29 -42.07 39.68
CA PHE A 97 -3.86 -41.02 38.84
C PHE A 97 -2.81 -40.11 38.17
N VAL A 98 -1.58 -40.05 38.71
CA VAL A 98 -0.56 -39.08 38.25
C VAL A 98 -0.05 -39.38 36.84
N PRO A 99 0.32 -40.63 36.46
CA PRO A 99 0.86 -40.92 35.15
C PRO A 99 -0.12 -40.66 34.01
N GLY A 100 -1.40 -41.01 34.19
CA GLY A 100 -2.44 -40.77 33.18
C GLY A 100 -2.65 -39.28 32.91
N ASN A 101 -2.76 -38.50 34.00
CA ASN A 101 -2.91 -37.03 33.88
C ASN A 101 -1.64 -36.37 33.29
N ALA A 102 -0.45 -36.81 33.66
CA ALA A 102 0.81 -36.31 33.08
C ALA A 102 0.92 -36.64 31.59
N ALA A 103 0.56 -37.85 31.17
CA ALA A 103 0.56 -38.28 29.78
C ALA A 103 -0.39 -37.43 28.93
N GLU A 104 -1.60 -37.14 29.43
CA GLU A 104 -2.56 -36.30 28.76
C GLU A 104 -2.03 -34.89 28.53
N MET A 105 -1.55 -34.23 29.59
CA MET A 105 -0.98 -32.87 29.50
C MET A 105 0.20 -32.81 28.54
N LEU A 106 1.10 -33.78 28.60
CA LEU A 106 2.29 -33.84 27.74
C LEU A 106 1.91 -34.06 26.28
N LEU A 107 1.05 -35.04 26.01
CA LEU A 107 0.60 -35.33 24.63
C LEU A 107 -0.16 -34.14 24.02
N ALA A 108 -1.07 -33.54 24.76
CA ALA A 108 -1.79 -32.35 24.32
C ALA A 108 -0.84 -31.18 24.04
N ALA A 109 0.12 -30.92 24.92
CA ALA A 109 1.09 -29.85 24.73
C ALA A 109 2.01 -30.11 23.52
N LEU A 110 2.47 -31.34 23.28
CA LEU A 110 3.26 -31.70 22.10
C LEU A 110 2.49 -31.49 20.81
N LEU A 111 1.27 -31.99 20.73
CA LEU A 111 0.43 -31.88 19.53
C LEU A 111 0.04 -30.44 19.22
N LEU A 112 -0.37 -29.67 20.22
CA LEU A 112 -0.70 -28.26 20.05
C LEU A 112 0.54 -27.41 19.72
N ARG A 113 1.71 -27.74 20.25
CA ARG A 113 2.95 -27.06 19.86
C ARG A 113 3.33 -27.33 18.42
N HIS A 114 3.13 -28.55 17.93
CA HIS A 114 3.35 -28.90 16.54
C HIS A 114 2.36 -28.19 15.61
N LEU A 115 1.12 -27.96 16.07
CA LEU A 115 0.10 -27.21 15.32
C LEU A 115 0.44 -25.73 15.15
N GLY A 116 1.32 -25.16 15.98
CA GLY A 116 1.74 -23.75 15.93
C GLY A 116 0.68 -22.80 16.49
N MET A 117 0.73 -22.57 17.80
CA MET A 117 -0.23 -21.66 18.47
C MET A 117 0.16 -20.20 18.30
N ASN A 118 -0.75 -19.40 17.79
CA ASN A 118 -0.62 -17.93 17.67
C ASN A 118 -1.94 -17.25 18.09
N ALA A 119 -1.93 -15.92 18.13
CA ALA A 119 -3.10 -15.14 18.55
C ALA A 119 -4.35 -15.36 17.69
N ASP A 120 -4.20 -15.75 16.43
CA ASP A 120 -5.31 -15.96 15.50
C ASP A 120 -5.80 -17.41 15.43
N ALA A 121 -5.08 -18.33 16.10
CA ALA A 121 -5.38 -19.76 16.05
C ALA A 121 -6.81 -20.12 16.52
N LEU A 122 -7.33 -19.38 17.50
CA LEU A 122 -8.68 -19.60 18.06
C LEU A 122 -9.80 -18.99 17.22
N ARG A 123 -9.46 -18.12 16.27
CA ARG A 123 -10.42 -17.37 15.44
C ARG A 123 -10.68 -17.99 14.07
N GLN A 124 -9.91 -19.00 13.70
CA GLN A 124 -10.09 -19.74 12.46
C GLN A 124 -10.79 -21.06 12.74
N PRO A 125 -12.03 -21.30 12.26
CA PRO A 125 -12.82 -22.49 12.61
C PRO A 125 -12.11 -23.79 12.33
N GLY A 126 -11.44 -23.89 11.19
CA GLY A 126 -10.67 -25.09 10.83
C GLY A 126 -9.45 -25.32 11.73
N HIS A 127 -8.79 -24.26 12.19
CA HIS A 127 -7.68 -24.34 13.13
C HIS A 127 -8.18 -24.67 14.55
N PHE A 128 -9.26 -24.03 14.98
CA PHE A 128 -9.90 -24.32 16.26
C PHE A 128 -10.43 -25.77 16.34
N GLY A 129 -11.00 -26.30 15.25
CA GLY A 129 -11.38 -27.71 15.16
C GLY A 129 -10.18 -28.64 15.37
N ARG A 130 -9.02 -28.34 14.78
CA ARG A 130 -7.77 -29.09 15.01
C ARG A 130 -7.31 -28.99 16.45
N ILE A 131 -7.45 -27.83 17.10
CA ILE A 131 -7.14 -27.65 18.54
C ILE A 131 -8.01 -28.56 19.38
N LEU A 132 -9.30 -28.67 19.11
CA LEU A 132 -10.20 -29.58 19.84
C LEU A 132 -9.83 -31.05 19.62
N ILE A 133 -9.45 -31.43 18.39
CA ILE A 133 -9.04 -32.81 18.10
C ILE A 133 -7.69 -33.15 18.77
N LEU A 134 -6.67 -32.32 18.52
CA LEU A 134 -5.29 -32.58 18.93
C LEU A 134 -5.00 -32.18 20.40
N GLY A 135 -5.75 -31.23 20.94
CA GLY A 135 -5.56 -30.74 22.32
C GLY A 135 -6.55 -31.32 23.32
N ALA A 136 -7.70 -31.83 22.85
CA ALA A 136 -8.69 -32.43 23.73
C ALA A 136 -8.94 -33.91 23.40
N LEU A 137 -9.55 -34.19 22.23
CA LEU A 137 -10.04 -35.55 21.94
C LEU A 137 -8.95 -36.61 21.95
N LEU A 138 -7.89 -36.43 21.18
CA LEU A 138 -6.81 -37.45 21.04
C LEU A 138 -6.01 -37.66 22.33
N PRO A 139 -5.55 -36.59 23.04
CA PRO A 139 -4.83 -36.78 24.30
C PRO A 139 -5.67 -37.47 25.39
N THR A 140 -6.95 -37.09 25.55
CA THR A 140 -7.83 -37.71 26.53
C THR A 140 -8.15 -39.15 26.17
N PHE A 141 -8.34 -39.47 24.89
CA PHE A 141 -8.51 -40.84 24.43
C PHE A 141 -7.31 -41.71 24.74
N CYS A 142 -6.12 -41.27 24.41
CA CYS A 142 -4.88 -42.03 24.67
C CYS A 142 -4.57 -42.16 26.17
N SER A 143 -4.72 -41.08 26.94
CA SER A 143 -4.43 -41.10 28.38
C SER A 143 -5.39 -41.97 29.16
N ALA A 144 -6.63 -42.11 28.68
CA ALA A 144 -7.62 -42.98 29.31
C ALA A 144 -7.20 -44.45 29.33
N PHE A 145 -6.44 -44.95 28.33
CA PHE A 145 -5.89 -46.30 28.37
C PHE A 145 -4.89 -46.46 29.50
N ALA A 146 -3.94 -45.53 29.66
CA ALA A 146 -2.95 -45.55 30.71
C ALA A 146 -3.58 -45.41 32.10
N GLY A 147 -4.51 -44.44 32.22
CA GLY A 147 -5.23 -44.20 33.48
C GLY A 147 -6.10 -45.39 33.90
N ALA A 148 -6.90 -45.94 32.99
CA ALA A 148 -7.76 -47.09 33.27
C ALA A 148 -6.96 -48.33 33.66
N ALA A 149 -5.84 -48.59 32.99
CA ALA A 149 -4.97 -49.71 33.31
C ALA A 149 -4.42 -49.67 34.75
N LEU A 150 -4.21 -48.48 35.30
CA LEU A 150 -3.69 -48.27 36.66
C LEU A 150 -4.77 -48.31 37.74
N VAL A 151 -6.03 -47.97 37.41
CA VAL A 151 -7.12 -47.90 38.37
C VAL A 151 -8.18 -49.02 38.22
N ALA A 152 -8.05 -49.88 37.20
CA ALA A 152 -8.90 -51.04 37.02
C ALA A 152 -8.72 -52.03 38.17
N ALA A 153 -9.84 -52.58 38.69
CA ALA A 153 -9.90 -53.55 39.76
C ALA A 153 -11.06 -54.51 39.50
N PRO A 154 -11.13 -55.68 40.21
CA PRO A 154 -12.27 -56.60 40.06
C PRO A 154 -13.64 -55.92 40.23
N ALA A 155 -13.74 -54.94 41.11
CA ALA A 155 -14.96 -54.14 41.33
C ALA A 155 -15.17 -53.03 40.31
N ARG A 156 -14.19 -52.74 39.44
CA ARG A 156 -14.25 -51.71 38.37
C ARG A 156 -13.55 -52.26 37.11
N PRO A 157 -14.32 -52.87 36.20
CA PRO A 157 -13.77 -53.38 34.94
C PRO A 157 -13.03 -52.30 34.14
N PHE A 158 -12.02 -52.69 33.37
CA PHE A 158 -11.20 -51.77 32.56
C PHE A 158 -12.07 -50.88 31.64
N ALA A 159 -13.05 -51.46 30.97
CA ALA A 159 -13.90 -50.72 30.03
C ALA A 159 -14.70 -49.61 30.74
N GLU A 160 -15.19 -49.83 31.95
CA GLU A 160 -15.86 -48.84 32.76
C GLU A 160 -14.89 -47.76 33.25
N ALA A 161 -13.73 -48.13 33.74
CA ALA A 161 -12.67 -47.19 34.15
C ALA A 161 -12.23 -46.31 32.97
N TRP A 162 -12.07 -46.90 31.76
CA TRP A 162 -11.68 -46.20 30.56
C TRP A 162 -12.75 -45.20 30.12
N THR A 163 -14.03 -45.60 30.06
CA THR A 163 -15.11 -44.68 29.65
C THR A 163 -15.28 -43.52 30.61
N GLN A 164 -15.22 -43.77 31.91
CA GLN A 164 -15.30 -42.72 32.94
C GLN A 164 -14.12 -41.75 32.85
N TRP A 165 -12.87 -42.27 32.69
CA TRP A 165 -11.68 -41.44 32.53
C TRP A 165 -11.76 -40.56 31.27
N PHE A 166 -12.02 -41.21 30.12
CA PHE A 166 -12.12 -40.54 28.83
C PHE A 166 -13.16 -39.44 28.82
N ALA A 167 -14.38 -39.74 29.18
CA ALA A 167 -15.47 -38.78 29.12
C ALA A 167 -15.32 -37.68 30.17
N GLY A 168 -14.89 -37.97 31.37
CA GLY A 168 -14.66 -36.99 32.42
C GLY A 168 -13.53 -36.00 32.06
N SER A 169 -12.41 -36.54 31.53
CA SER A 169 -11.29 -35.70 31.11
C SER A 169 -11.67 -34.89 29.87
N LEU A 170 -12.43 -35.44 28.91
CA LEU A 170 -12.83 -34.74 27.71
C LEU A 170 -13.82 -33.59 28.00
N ILE A 171 -14.80 -33.80 28.92
CA ILE A 171 -15.70 -32.71 29.35
C ILE A 171 -14.89 -31.56 29.97
N GLY A 172 -13.98 -31.87 30.88
CA GLY A 172 -13.13 -30.89 31.54
C GLY A 172 -12.23 -30.15 30.54
N THR A 173 -11.66 -30.88 29.59
CA THR A 173 -10.77 -30.30 28.59
C THR A 173 -11.52 -29.42 27.59
N VAL A 174 -12.68 -29.83 27.10
CA VAL A 174 -13.50 -28.99 26.21
C VAL A 174 -13.99 -27.72 26.93
N ALA A 175 -14.28 -27.80 28.22
CA ALA A 175 -14.75 -26.67 29.01
C ALA A 175 -13.63 -25.66 29.33
N VAL A 176 -12.40 -26.12 29.63
CA VAL A 176 -11.32 -25.28 30.17
C VAL A 176 -10.29 -24.88 29.12
N LEU A 177 -9.90 -25.81 28.22
CA LEU A 177 -8.79 -25.59 27.28
C LEU A 177 -9.00 -24.33 26.39
N PRO A 178 -10.19 -24.10 25.80
CA PRO A 178 -10.41 -22.90 24.98
C PRO A 178 -10.25 -21.60 25.76
N LEU A 179 -10.76 -21.56 27.00
CA LEU A 179 -10.61 -20.39 27.88
C LEU A 179 -9.14 -20.17 28.29
N ALA A 180 -8.46 -21.23 28.69
CA ALA A 180 -7.05 -21.16 29.10
C ALA A 180 -6.16 -20.70 27.95
N LEU A 181 -6.38 -21.20 26.73
CA LEU A 181 -5.70 -20.75 25.52
C LEU A 181 -6.03 -19.29 25.18
N ALA A 182 -7.30 -18.88 25.26
CA ALA A 182 -7.72 -17.51 25.02
C ALA A 182 -7.07 -16.53 26.01
N VAL A 183 -7.01 -16.88 27.28
CA VAL A 183 -6.37 -16.08 28.33
C VAL A 183 -4.85 -16.02 28.13
N TRP A 184 -4.23 -17.13 27.75
CA TRP A 184 -2.78 -17.15 27.46
C TRP A 184 -2.43 -16.32 26.23
N LEU A 185 -3.14 -16.45 25.12
CA LEU A 185 -2.84 -15.79 23.86
C LEU A 185 -3.23 -14.31 23.82
N HIS A 186 -4.38 -13.96 24.42
CA HIS A 186 -4.92 -12.59 24.35
C HIS A 186 -4.81 -11.81 25.66
N GLY A 187 -4.41 -12.46 26.76
CA GLY A 187 -4.35 -11.87 28.09
C GLY A 187 -5.72 -11.69 28.75
N THR A 188 -5.73 -11.33 30.04
CA THR A 188 -6.96 -11.14 30.84
C THR A 188 -7.64 -9.80 30.63
N ALA A 189 -6.97 -8.83 30.00
CA ALA A 189 -7.52 -7.47 29.85
C ALA A 189 -8.79 -7.42 28.98
N ALA A 190 -8.83 -8.22 27.92
CA ALA A 190 -10.01 -8.33 27.05
C ALA A 190 -11.19 -8.93 27.80
N LEU A 191 -10.97 -10.01 28.53
CA LEU A 191 -12.01 -10.65 29.36
C LEU A 191 -12.54 -9.69 30.43
N ARG A 192 -11.67 -9.01 31.18
CA ARG A 192 -12.06 -8.01 32.20
C ARG A 192 -12.89 -6.88 31.62
N ARG A 193 -12.56 -6.37 30.42
CA ARG A 193 -13.35 -5.35 29.74
C ARG A 193 -14.74 -5.84 29.37
N SER A 194 -14.83 -7.05 28.81
CA SER A 194 -16.11 -7.65 28.44
C SER A 194 -17.00 -7.89 29.66
N LEU A 195 -16.47 -8.39 30.78
CA LEU A 195 -17.20 -8.63 32.01
C LEU A 195 -17.71 -7.37 32.72
N ARG A 196 -17.12 -6.19 32.42
CA ARG A 196 -17.63 -4.91 32.90
C ARG A 196 -18.91 -4.43 32.16
N GLN A 197 -19.21 -5.04 31.02
CA GLN A 197 -20.39 -4.68 30.25
C GLN A 197 -21.62 -5.41 30.80
N PRO A 198 -22.71 -4.70 31.21
CA PRO A 198 -23.89 -5.33 31.78
C PRO A 198 -24.56 -6.32 30.83
N ARG A 199 -24.51 -6.06 29.52
CA ARG A 199 -25.01 -6.98 28.49
C ARG A 199 -24.31 -8.35 28.55
N THR A 200 -22.99 -8.37 28.70
CA THR A 200 -22.21 -9.61 28.81
C THR A 200 -22.63 -10.44 30.01
N LEU A 201 -22.80 -9.79 31.18
CA LEU A 201 -23.26 -10.46 32.38
C LEU A 201 -24.70 -10.99 32.22
N ALA A 202 -25.56 -10.24 31.55
CA ALA A 202 -26.94 -10.68 31.27
C ALA A 202 -26.98 -11.95 30.41
N TYR A 203 -26.16 -12.01 29.32
CA TYR A 203 -26.08 -13.22 28.49
C TYR A 203 -25.47 -14.42 29.21
N LEU A 204 -24.44 -14.22 30.04
CA LEU A 204 -23.87 -15.28 30.86
C LEU A 204 -24.89 -15.82 31.85
N SER A 205 -25.61 -14.94 32.58
CA SER A 205 -26.67 -15.32 33.53
C SER A 205 -27.83 -16.01 32.82
N LEU A 206 -28.24 -15.51 31.66
CA LEU A 206 -29.30 -16.13 30.86
C LEU A 206 -28.91 -17.54 30.39
N SER A 207 -27.68 -17.75 29.91
CA SER A 207 -27.21 -19.07 29.52
C SER A 207 -27.20 -20.05 30.69
N ALA A 208 -26.71 -19.61 31.86
CA ALA A 208 -26.74 -20.42 33.08
C ALA A 208 -28.19 -20.75 33.54
N ALA A 209 -29.10 -19.77 33.47
CA ALA A 209 -30.52 -19.96 33.82
C ALA A 209 -31.22 -20.94 32.85
N ILE A 210 -30.94 -20.83 31.53
CA ILE A 210 -31.45 -21.78 30.54
C ILE A 210 -30.95 -23.19 30.84
N THR A 211 -29.66 -23.35 31.17
CA THR A 211 -29.08 -24.65 31.53
C THR A 211 -29.72 -25.20 32.79
N LEU A 212 -29.85 -24.39 33.85
CA LEU A 212 -30.47 -24.80 35.09
C LEU A 212 -31.92 -25.24 34.86
N LEU A 213 -32.72 -24.42 34.17
CA LEU A 213 -34.11 -24.72 33.87
C LEU A 213 -34.25 -26.01 33.04
N ALA A 214 -33.45 -26.11 31.95
CA ALA A 214 -33.50 -27.28 31.08
C ALA A 214 -33.18 -28.56 31.83
N MET A 215 -32.11 -28.56 32.65
CA MET A 215 -31.64 -29.73 33.38
C MET A 215 -32.61 -30.19 34.50
N THR A 216 -33.39 -29.28 35.05
CA THR A 216 -34.34 -29.62 36.15
C THR A 216 -35.76 -29.94 35.65
N THR A 217 -36.11 -29.56 34.41
CA THR A 217 -37.50 -29.68 33.94
C THR A 217 -37.70 -30.53 32.70
N LEU A 218 -36.64 -30.72 31.87
CA LEU A 218 -36.79 -31.38 30.58
C LEU A 218 -36.22 -32.81 30.56
N PRO A 219 -36.87 -33.75 29.85
CA PRO A 219 -36.37 -35.13 29.73
C PRO A 219 -35.14 -35.27 28.82
N ARG A 220 -34.88 -34.30 27.93
CA ARG A 220 -33.72 -34.23 27.03
C ARG A 220 -33.08 -32.85 27.06
N PRO A 221 -32.41 -32.46 28.14
CA PRO A 221 -31.98 -31.09 28.41
C PRO A 221 -30.82 -30.59 27.55
N PHE A 222 -29.99 -31.48 27.00
CA PHE A 222 -28.71 -31.11 26.38
C PHE A 222 -28.85 -30.24 25.14
N VAL A 223 -29.88 -30.45 24.32
CA VAL A 223 -30.18 -29.60 23.15
C VAL A 223 -30.50 -28.16 23.56
N VAL A 224 -31.29 -28.00 24.64
CA VAL A 224 -31.69 -26.67 25.11
C VAL A 224 -30.52 -25.92 25.74
N MET A 225 -29.61 -26.63 26.43
CA MET A 225 -28.36 -26.05 26.94
C MET A 225 -27.51 -25.47 25.82
N SER A 226 -27.40 -26.15 24.67
CA SER A 226 -26.62 -25.63 23.53
C SER A 226 -27.20 -24.33 22.97
N ILE A 227 -28.54 -24.11 23.05
CA ILE A 227 -29.20 -22.85 22.64
C ILE A 227 -28.67 -21.68 23.47
N GLY A 228 -28.56 -21.83 24.80
CA GLY A 228 -28.00 -20.81 25.68
C GLY A 228 -26.56 -20.43 25.32
N LEU A 229 -25.72 -21.43 25.01
CA LEU A 229 -24.33 -21.19 24.58
C LEU A 229 -24.24 -20.56 23.19
N VAL A 230 -25.10 -20.97 22.25
CA VAL A 230 -25.20 -20.35 20.92
C VAL A 230 -25.63 -18.88 21.04
N LEU A 231 -26.57 -18.56 21.91
CA LEU A 231 -26.98 -17.17 22.16
C LEU A 231 -25.80 -16.32 22.67
N VAL A 232 -25.04 -16.81 23.63
CA VAL A 232 -23.80 -16.13 24.09
C VAL A 232 -22.82 -15.95 22.93
N ALA A 233 -22.61 -17.00 22.11
CA ALA A 233 -21.67 -16.99 20.99
C ALA A 233 -22.00 -15.93 19.93
N THR A 234 -23.29 -15.69 19.66
CA THR A 234 -23.72 -14.68 18.67
C THR A 234 -23.68 -13.24 19.19
N GLN A 235 -23.69 -13.04 20.50
CA GLN A 235 -23.82 -11.71 21.11
C GLN A 235 -22.56 -11.23 21.84
N THR A 236 -21.58 -12.11 22.02
CA THR A 236 -20.37 -11.80 22.79
C THR A 236 -19.10 -12.27 22.08
N SER A 237 -17.93 -11.99 22.69
CA SER A 237 -16.63 -12.43 22.14
C SER A 237 -16.38 -13.92 22.41
N PHE A 238 -15.49 -14.54 21.63
CA PHE A 238 -15.04 -15.91 21.82
C PHE A 238 -14.61 -16.20 23.26
N THR A 239 -13.83 -15.31 23.89
CA THR A 239 -13.39 -15.47 25.29
C THR A 239 -14.55 -15.52 26.29
N VAL A 240 -15.63 -14.76 26.06
CA VAL A 240 -16.83 -14.81 26.91
C VAL A 240 -17.59 -16.12 26.68
N THR A 241 -17.70 -16.57 25.45
CA THR A 241 -18.34 -17.85 25.13
C THR A 241 -17.59 -19.03 25.79
N THR A 242 -16.24 -19.01 25.78
CA THR A 242 -15.45 -20.04 26.48
C THR A 242 -15.66 -20.01 28.01
N LEU A 243 -15.83 -18.81 28.59
CA LEU A 243 -16.21 -18.68 30.00
C LEU A 243 -17.61 -19.21 30.26
N ALA A 244 -18.60 -18.91 29.39
CA ALA A 244 -19.96 -19.46 29.50
C ALA A 244 -19.95 -20.98 29.44
N THR A 245 -19.13 -21.58 28.56
CA THR A 245 -18.96 -23.02 28.43
C THR A 245 -18.44 -23.63 29.75
N LEU A 246 -17.42 -23.01 30.36
CA LEU A 246 -16.91 -23.44 31.67
C LEU A 246 -17.96 -23.32 32.77
N VAL A 247 -18.68 -22.18 32.86
CA VAL A 247 -19.73 -21.97 33.86
C VAL A 247 -20.81 -23.04 33.74
N ASN A 248 -21.28 -23.33 32.52
CA ASN A 248 -22.29 -24.36 32.28
C ASN A 248 -21.77 -25.78 32.61
N ALA A 249 -20.49 -26.10 32.31
CA ALA A 249 -19.91 -27.38 32.66
C ALA A 249 -19.79 -27.58 34.22
N VAL A 250 -19.40 -26.52 34.92
CA VAL A 250 -19.37 -26.51 36.40
C VAL A 250 -20.78 -26.64 37.01
N LEU A 251 -21.77 -25.91 36.43
CA LEU A 251 -23.17 -26.00 36.85
C LEU A 251 -23.73 -27.39 36.66
N LEU A 252 -23.45 -28.03 35.53
CA LEU A 252 -23.85 -29.43 35.29
C LEU A 252 -23.23 -30.40 36.32
N ALA A 253 -21.94 -30.25 36.60
CA ALA A 253 -21.28 -31.08 37.63
C ALA A 253 -21.89 -30.86 39.01
N LEU A 254 -22.26 -29.61 39.38
CA LEU A 254 -22.92 -29.28 40.64
C LEU A 254 -24.32 -29.89 40.74
N LEU A 255 -25.11 -29.79 39.66
CA LEU A 255 -26.47 -30.38 39.62
C LEU A 255 -26.41 -31.92 39.76
N HIS A 256 -25.39 -32.53 39.15
CA HIS A 256 -25.16 -33.97 39.29
C HIS A 256 -24.77 -34.36 40.73
N THR A 257 -23.84 -33.64 41.36
CA THR A 257 -23.38 -33.95 42.74
C THR A 257 -24.45 -33.69 43.82
N THR A 258 -25.33 -32.71 43.58
CA THR A 258 -26.43 -32.41 44.51
C THR A 258 -27.65 -33.35 44.35
N GLY A 259 -27.60 -34.27 43.39
CA GLY A 259 -28.69 -35.19 43.10
C GLY A 259 -29.89 -34.54 42.38
N MET A 260 -29.79 -33.27 42.01
CA MET A 260 -30.83 -32.59 41.24
C MET A 260 -30.91 -33.07 39.78
N LEU A 261 -29.81 -33.67 39.29
CA LEU A 261 -29.73 -34.29 37.99
C LEU A 261 -29.39 -35.77 38.18
N VAL A 262 -30.41 -36.60 37.98
CA VAL A 262 -30.22 -38.06 38.08
C VAL A 262 -30.15 -38.62 36.66
N PRO A 263 -28.99 -39.16 36.24
CA PRO A 263 -28.90 -39.85 34.97
C PRO A 263 -29.83 -41.06 34.95
N PRO A 264 -30.38 -41.45 33.78
CA PRO A 264 -31.18 -42.64 33.68
C PRO A 264 -30.38 -43.87 34.16
N PRO A 265 -31.06 -44.85 34.81
CA PRO A 265 -30.40 -46.07 35.28
C PRO A 265 -29.74 -46.76 34.08
N ALA A 266 -28.45 -47.08 34.22
CA ALA A 266 -27.69 -47.74 33.16
C ALA A 266 -28.06 -49.24 33.11
N VAL A 267 -28.50 -49.68 31.96
CA VAL A 267 -28.74 -51.11 31.67
C VAL A 267 -27.45 -51.79 31.12
N ALA A 268 -26.64 -51.00 30.40
CA ALA A 268 -25.36 -51.47 29.83
C ALA A 268 -24.20 -50.58 30.29
N TRP A 269 -23.01 -51.13 30.39
CA TRP A 269 -21.77 -50.44 30.85
C TRP A 269 -21.36 -49.22 30.04
N TRP A 270 -21.79 -49.11 28.77
CA TRP A 270 -21.49 -48.01 27.86
C TRP A 270 -22.48 -46.82 27.92
N GLU A 271 -23.67 -47.01 28.51
CA GLU A 271 -24.71 -45.97 28.60
C GLU A 271 -24.28 -44.70 29.36
N PRO A 272 -23.56 -44.79 30.51
CA PRO A 272 -23.01 -43.63 31.17
C PRO A 272 -22.05 -42.82 30.27
N GLY A 273 -21.30 -43.50 29.43
CA GLY A 273 -20.44 -42.83 28.41
C GLY A 273 -21.22 -42.08 27.37
N LEU A 274 -22.34 -42.62 26.85
CA LEU A 274 -23.22 -41.94 25.90
C LEU A 274 -23.86 -40.69 26.53
N TYR A 275 -24.26 -40.75 27.77
CA TYR A 275 -24.77 -39.60 28.52
C TYR A 275 -23.74 -38.46 28.58
N GLN A 276 -22.48 -38.79 28.93
CA GLN A 276 -21.39 -37.83 29.02
C GLN A 276 -21.00 -37.27 27.63
N LEU A 277 -21.06 -38.10 26.56
CA LEU A 277 -20.87 -37.60 25.18
C LEU A 277 -21.95 -36.61 24.77
N SER A 278 -23.20 -36.76 25.24
CA SER A 278 -24.27 -35.80 25.02
C SER A 278 -23.99 -34.44 25.67
N VAL A 279 -23.37 -34.44 26.84
CA VAL A 279 -22.86 -33.22 27.50
C VAL A 279 -21.82 -32.53 26.62
N ILE A 280 -20.82 -33.28 26.15
CA ILE A 280 -19.75 -32.73 25.29
C ILE A 280 -20.35 -32.17 24.02
N ALA A 281 -21.25 -32.91 23.36
CA ALA A 281 -21.92 -32.47 22.14
C ALA A 281 -22.70 -31.17 22.33
N SER A 282 -23.23 -30.91 23.53
CA SER A 282 -23.95 -29.66 23.83
C SER A 282 -23.04 -28.46 24.08
N LEU A 283 -21.79 -28.67 24.48
CA LEU A 283 -20.81 -27.59 24.71
C LEU A 283 -20.17 -27.08 23.41
N LEU A 284 -20.07 -27.92 22.38
CA LEU A 284 -19.31 -27.62 21.16
C LEU A 284 -19.95 -26.56 20.24
N PRO A 285 -21.29 -26.53 19.98
CA PRO A 285 -21.88 -25.62 19.01
C PRO A 285 -21.59 -24.15 19.29
N GLY A 286 -21.70 -23.73 20.55
CA GLY A 286 -21.37 -22.36 20.96
C GLY A 286 -19.91 -21.99 20.69
N LEU A 287 -18.98 -22.89 21.02
CA LEU A 287 -17.54 -22.66 20.80
C LEU A 287 -17.17 -22.56 19.32
N LEU A 288 -17.70 -23.50 18.49
CA LEU A 288 -17.43 -23.52 17.06
C LEU A 288 -18.04 -22.32 16.36
N LEU A 289 -19.28 -21.95 16.71
CA LEU A 289 -19.95 -20.78 16.15
C LEU A 289 -19.21 -19.49 16.49
N SER A 290 -18.82 -19.33 17.75
CA SER A 290 -18.11 -18.13 18.21
C SER A 290 -16.76 -17.97 17.55
N SER A 291 -16.00 -19.06 17.35
CA SER A 291 -14.74 -19.06 16.60
C SER A 291 -14.97 -18.63 15.14
N SER A 292 -16.03 -19.15 14.50
CA SER A 292 -16.37 -18.81 13.13
C SER A 292 -16.74 -17.33 12.96
N MET A 293 -17.60 -16.82 13.84
CA MET A 293 -18.04 -15.41 13.80
C MET A 293 -16.90 -14.43 14.06
N GLU A 294 -16.01 -14.74 15.00
CA GLU A 294 -14.85 -13.88 15.26
C GLU A 294 -13.90 -13.84 14.06
N GLY A 295 -13.68 -14.97 13.39
CA GLY A 295 -12.91 -15.07 12.16
C GLY A 295 -13.51 -14.26 11.02
N GLN A 296 -14.81 -14.38 10.79
CA GLN A 296 -15.53 -13.60 9.77
C GLN A 296 -15.47 -12.09 10.05
N THR A 297 -15.69 -11.69 11.31
CA THR A 297 -15.63 -10.29 11.72
C THR A 297 -14.25 -9.70 11.50
N GLN A 298 -13.20 -10.46 11.80
CA GLN A 298 -11.83 -10.03 11.58
C GLN A 298 -11.51 -9.91 10.08
N ALA A 299 -11.89 -10.90 9.26
CA ALA A 299 -11.72 -10.85 7.81
C ALA A 299 -12.42 -9.64 7.18
N MET A 300 -13.66 -9.36 7.62
CA MET A 300 -14.42 -8.18 7.16
C MET A 300 -13.75 -6.87 7.56
N ARG A 301 -13.25 -6.76 8.80
CA ARG A 301 -12.50 -5.57 9.25
C ARG A 301 -11.22 -5.36 8.43
N HIS A 302 -10.49 -6.43 8.13
CA HIS A 302 -9.29 -6.35 7.29
C HIS A 302 -9.63 -5.90 5.86
N LEU A 303 -10.70 -6.42 5.29
CA LEU A 303 -11.17 -6.03 3.95
C LEU A 303 -11.55 -4.54 3.92
N LEU A 304 -12.38 -4.10 4.86
CA LEU A 304 -12.79 -2.69 4.95
C LEU A 304 -11.59 -1.75 5.20
N ALA A 305 -10.66 -2.14 6.08
CA ALA A 305 -9.46 -1.35 6.31
C ALA A 305 -8.55 -1.29 5.08
N SER A 306 -8.45 -2.38 4.32
CA SER A 306 -7.70 -2.42 3.05
C SER A 306 -8.35 -1.53 1.99
N GLU A 307 -9.67 -1.62 1.84
CA GLU A 307 -10.43 -0.77 0.91
C GLU A 307 -10.30 0.72 1.28
N GLN A 308 -10.48 1.08 2.56
CA GLN A 308 -10.31 2.46 3.01
C GLN A 308 -8.88 2.98 2.78
N ARG A 309 -7.87 2.12 3.02
CA ARG A 309 -6.47 2.47 2.75
C ARG A 309 -6.24 2.70 1.27
N PHE A 310 -6.73 1.81 0.41
CA PHE A 310 -6.64 1.96 -1.04
C PHE A 310 -7.33 3.25 -1.51
N ARG A 311 -8.57 3.49 -1.09
CA ARG A 311 -9.33 4.70 -1.43
C ARG A 311 -8.62 5.97 -0.94
N SER A 312 -8.08 5.99 0.29
CA SER A 312 -7.37 7.15 0.82
C SER A 312 -6.04 7.43 0.11
N LEU A 313 -5.30 6.40 -0.30
CA LEU A 313 -4.09 6.54 -1.12
C LEU A 313 -4.45 7.14 -2.49
N TYR A 314 -5.50 6.64 -3.12
CA TYR A 314 -5.92 7.10 -4.43
C TYR A 314 -6.39 8.57 -4.41
N THR A 315 -7.31 8.91 -3.49
CA THR A 315 -7.89 10.27 -3.42
C THR A 315 -6.95 11.33 -2.86
N ARG A 316 -6.00 10.96 -1.97
CA ARG A 316 -5.07 11.90 -1.31
C ARG A 316 -3.70 11.98 -1.96
N THR A 317 -3.43 11.20 -3.00
CA THR A 317 -2.15 11.27 -3.71
C THR A 317 -2.01 12.65 -4.35
N PRO A 318 -0.87 13.38 -4.12
CA PRO A 318 -0.63 14.70 -4.70
C PRO A 318 -0.16 14.59 -6.16
N ALA A 319 -0.89 13.86 -6.96
CA ALA A 319 -0.68 13.70 -8.40
C ALA A 319 -2.02 13.67 -9.12
N LEU A 320 -2.07 14.22 -10.32
CA LEU A 320 -3.24 14.08 -11.17
C LEU A 320 -3.27 12.65 -11.69
N MET A 321 -4.24 11.87 -11.22
CA MET A 321 -4.36 10.46 -11.60
C MET A 321 -5.78 10.16 -12.03
N HIS A 322 -5.92 9.28 -13.02
CA HIS A 322 -7.20 8.66 -13.34
C HIS A 322 -7.00 7.20 -13.78
N SER A 323 -8.06 6.42 -13.65
CA SER A 323 -8.14 5.08 -14.23
C SER A 323 -9.32 4.99 -15.18
N ILE A 324 -9.16 4.24 -16.27
CA ILE A 324 -10.21 3.99 -17.26
C ILE A 324 -10.40 2.50 -17.46
N ASP A 325 -11.64 2.13 -17.81
CA ASP A 325 -11.99 0.80 -18.25
C ASP A 325 -11.49 0.51 -19.68
N PRO A 326 -11.64 -0.72 -20.20
CA PRO A 326 -11.28 -1.04 -21.58
C PRO A 326 -12.03 -0.25 -22.65
N GLN A 327 -13.15 0.36 -22.32
CA GLN A 327 -13.94 1.23 -23.21
C GLN A 327 -13.52 2.70 -23.14
N GLY A 328 -12.58 3.06 -22.26
CA GLY A 328 -12.10 4.42 -22.08
C GLY A 328 -12.93 5.26 -21.11
N ARG A 329 -13.84 4.66 -20.34
CA ARG A 329 -14.63 5.34 -19.31
C ARG A 329 -13.87 5.44 -18.01
N ILE A 330 -13.95 6.57 -17.36
CA ILE A 330 -13.26 6.86 -16.09
C ILE A 330 -13.88 6.03 -14.96
N LEU A 331 -13.06 5.20 -14.33
CA LEU A 331 -13.40 4.41 -13.14
C LEU A 331 -13.06 5.13 -11.83
N GLY A 332 -12.11 6.03 -11.87
CA GLY A 332 -11.68 6.79 -10.70
C GLY A 332 -10.71 7.90 -11.05
N VAL A 333 -10.68 8.94 -10.23
CA VAL A 333 -9.80 10.10 -10.35
C VAL A 333 -9.23 10.47 -8.98
N SER A 334 -8.04 11.07 -8.94
CA SER A 334 -7.48 11.60 -7.70
C SER A 334 -8.15 12.92 -7.29
N GLY A 335 -8.10 13.25 -6.00
CA GLY A 335 -8.61 14.54 -5.51
C GLY A 335 -7.92 15.73 -6.18
N LEU A 336 -6.61 15.64 -6.46
CA LEU A 336 -5.88 16.69 -7.18
C LEU A 336 -6.37 16.82 -8.64
N TRP A 337 -6.76 15.73 -9.29
CA TRP A 337 -7.34 15.76 -10.63
C TRP A 337 -8.63 16.58 -10.64
N LEU A 338 -9.54 16.32 -9.68
CA LEU A 338 -10.80 17.06 -9.53
C LEU A 338 -10.56 18.55 -9.25
N GLN A 339 -9.68 18.86 -8.31
CA GLN A 339 -9.33 20.24 -7.95
C GLN A 339 -8.70 21.01 -9.11
N THR A 340 -7.79 20.39 -9.86
CA THR A 340 -7.06 21.05 -10.95
C THR A 340 -7.94 21.29 -12.16
N LEU A 341 -8.79 20.32 -12.51
CA LEU A 341 -9.68 20.46 -13.66
C LEU A 341 -11.03 21.11 -13.31
N GLY A 342 -11.38 21.19 -11.99
CA GLY A 342 -12.55 21.89 -11.50
C GLY A 342 -13.87 21.15 -11.68
N TYR A 343 -13.85 19.83 -11.84
CA TYR A 343 -15.04 18.98 -11.93
C TYR A 343 -15.36 18.34 -10.59
N GLU A 344 -16.63 18.00 -10.38
CA GLU A 344 -17.08 17.14 -9.30
C GLU A 344 -16.95 15.65 -9.68
N GLU A 345 -16.72 14.77 -8.71
CA GLU A 345 -16.49 13.34 -8.97
C GLU A 345 -17.64 12.70 -9.76
N HIS A 346 -18.88 13.05 -9.44
CA HIS A 346 -20.08 12.53 -10.11
C HIS A 346 -20.23 12.98 -11.56
N GLU A 347 -19.58 14.09 -11.96
CA GLU A 347 -19.57 14.59 -13.35
C GLU A 347 -18.52 13.87 -14.22
N VAL A 348 -17.64 13.09 -13.58
CA VAL A 348 -16.47 12.48 -14.25
C VAL A 348 -16.58 10.97 -14.32
N LEU A 349 -17.04 10.32 -13.24
CA LEU A 349 -17.14 8.87 -13.19
C LEU A 349 -18.10 8.30 -14.24
N GLY A 350 -17.66 7.28 -14.98
CA GLY A 350 -18.40 6.64 -16.06
C GLY A 350 -18.39 7.40 -17.38
N HIS A 351 -17.92 8.66 -17.42
CA HIS A 351 -17.74 9.43 -18.65
C HIS A 351 -16.47 9.01 -19.39
N HIS A 352 -16.46 9.19 -20.70
CA HIS A 352 -15.29 8.85 -21.50
C HIS A 352 -14.17 9.87 -21.28
N THR A 353 -12.93 9.40 -21.03
CA THR A 353 -11.79 10.27 -20.68
C THR A 353 -11.53 11.37 -21.72
N THR A 354 -11.88 11.14 -22.99
CA THR A 354 -11.72 12.13 -24.08
C THR A 354 -12.68 13.33 -24.00
N GLU A 355 -13.74 13.26 -23.18
CA GLU A 355 -14.65 14.39 -22.99
C GLU A 355 -13.97 15.57 -22.26
N PHE A 356 -12.92 15.26 -21.50
CA PHE A 356 -12.12 16.24 -20.74
C PHE A 356 -10.87 16.71 -21.47
N MET A 357 -10.80 16.51 -22.79
CA MET A 357 -9.67 16.88 -23.65
C MET A 357 -10.09 17.89 -24.72
N THR A 358 -9.11 18.52 -25.34
CA THR A 358 -9.38 19.29 -26.58
C THR A 358 -9.75 18.34 -27.73
N PRO A 359 -10.51 18.79 -28.74
CA PRO A 359 -10.96 17.92 -29.84
C PRO A 359 -9.83 17.20 -30.58
N GLU A 360 -8.68 17.85 -30.72
CA GLU A 360 -7.50 17.29 -31.36
C GLU A 360 -6.89 16.18 -30.50
N THR A 361 -6.63 16.47 -29.23
CA THR A 361 -6.13 15.49 -28.26
C THR A 361 -7.08 14.31 -28.08
N ALA A 362 -8.39 14.56 -28.05
CA ALA A 362 -9.43 13.54 -27.93
C ALA A 362 -9.40 12.52 -29.07
N ARG A 363 -9.22 13.00 -30.32
CA ARG A 363 -9.04 12.13 -31.49
C ARG A 363 -7.75 11.32 -31.38
N TYR A 364 -6.64 11.97 -31.08
CA TYR A 364 -5.35 11.32 -30.94
C TYR A 364 -5.35 10.24 -29.82
N ALA A 365 -5.93 10.57 -28.68
CA ALA A 365 -6.08 9.61 -27.56
C ALA A 365 -6.91 8.39 -27.95
N ARG A 366 -8.06 8.59 -28.61
CA ARG A 366 -8.98 7.51 -28.97
C ARG A 366 -8.43 6.62 -30.08
N ASP A 367 -7.87 7.23 -31.13
CA ASP A 367 -7.54 6.51 -32.36
C ASP A 367 -6.14 5.91 -32.32
N VAL A 368 -5.22 6.47 -31.51
CA VAL A 368 -3.82 6.07 -31.49
C VAL A 368 -3.38 5.59 -30.12
N VAL A 369 -3.43 6.46 -29.08
CA VAL A 369 -2.73 6.20 -27.82
C VAL A 369 -3.39 5.08 -27.03
N ILE A 370 -4.70 5.13 -26.79
CA ILE A 370 -5.41 4.12 -26.01
C ILE A 370 -5.28 2.72 -26.62
N PRO A 371 -5.48 2.52 -27.96
CA PRO A 371 -5.28 1.22 -28.59
C PRO A 371 -3.83 0.71 -28.51
N GLN A 372 -2.84 1.59 -28.68
CA GLN A 372 -1.43 1.20 -28.57
C GLN A 372 -1.04 0.84 -27.13
N ALA A 373 -1.45 1.67 -26.15
CA ALA A 373 -1.17 1.43 -24.73
C ALA A 373 -1.82 0.12 -24.25
N LYS A 374 -3.02 -0.24 -24.74
CA LYS A 374 -3.65 -1.54 -24.48
C LYS A 374 -2.85 -2.72 -25.02
N ARG A 375 -2.24 -2.58 -26.20
CA ARG A 375 -1.42 -3.67 -26.80
C ARG A 375 -0.07 -3.80 -26.13
N ASN A 376 0.55 -2.67 -25.78
CA ASN A 376 1.91 -2.60 -25.25
C ASN A 376 1.98 -2.71 -23.72
N GLY A 377 0.83 -2.66 -23.04
CA GLY A 377 0.73 -2.66 -21.58
C GLY A 377 1.01 -1.30 -20.93
N ARG A 378 1.57 -0.33 -21.68
CA ARG A 378 1.90 1.00 -21.16
C ARG A 378 2.07 2.05 -22.25
N CYS A 379 2.04 3.31 -21.84
CA CYS A 379 2.55 4.45 -22.58
C CYS A 379 3.23 5.43 -21.63
N ASP A 380 4.23 6.19 -22.13
CA ASP A 380 5.04 7.09 -21.31
C ASP A 380 5.14 8.47 -21.98
N ASN A 381 4.99 9.54 -21.19
CA ASN A 381 5.21 10.94 -21.58
C ASN A 381 4.42 11.39 -22.83
N ILE A 382 3.18 10.95 -22.96
CA ILE A 382 2.31 11.38 -24.06
C ILE A 382 1.82 12.79 -23.77
N GLU A 383 2.02 13.70 -24.72
CA GLU A 383 1.51 15.08 -24.61
C GLU A 383 0.01 15.12 -24.88
N TYR A 384 -0.74 15.65 -23.92
CA TYR A 384 -2.17 15.87 -24.00
C TYR A 384 -2.55 17.30 -23.62
N GLN A 385 -3.67 17.76 -24.12
CA GLN A 385 -4.31 18.98 -23.70
C GLN A 385 -5.65 18.67 -23.04
N MET A 386 -5.70 18.87 -21.73
CA MET A 386 -6.91 18.70 -20.92
C MET A 386 -7.71 20.01 -20.86
N ARG A 387 -9.02 19.88 -20.83
CA ARG A 387 -9.93 21.03 -20.70
C ARG A 387 -10.54 21.05 -19.31
N THR A 388 -10.33 22.14 -18.59
CA THR A 388 -10.98 22.38 -17.29
C THR A 388 -12.45 22.75 -17.47
N ARG A 389 -13.24 22.64 -16.41
CA ARG A 389 -14.68 23.00 -16.40
C ARG A 389 -14.94 24.44 -16.84
N ASN A 390 -14.05 25.38 -16.51
CA ASN A 390 -14.15 26.78 -16.91
C ASN A 390 -13.57 27.07 -18.32
N GLY A 391 -13.23 26.02 -19.09
CA GLY A 391 -12.75 26.15 -20.47
C GLY A 391 -11.25 26.42 -20.63
N ARG A 392 -10.48 26.56 -19.55
CA ARG A 392 -9.02 26.68 -19.62
C ARG A 392 -8.42 25.38 -20.14
N VAL A 393 -7.37 25.50 -20.97
CA VAL A 393 -6.59 24.37 -21.47
C VAL A 393 -5.33 24.20 -20.63
N LEU A 394 -5.05 22.96 -20.22
CA LEU A 394 -3.83 22.55 -19.53
C LEU A 394 -3.02 21.63 -20.43
N ASP A 395 -1.74 21.92 -20.61
CA ASP A 395 -0.79 21.00 -21.24
C ASP A 395 -0.32 19.98 -20.21
N VAL A 396 -0.55 18.70 -20.47
CA VAL A 396 -0.15 17.63 -19.55
C VAL A 396 0.69 16.57 -20.25
N LEU A 397 1.61 15.95 -19.52
CA LEU A 397 2.30 14.72 -19.91
C LEU A 397 1.62 13.55 -19.21
N LEU A 398 1.07 12.61 -19.98
CA LEU A 398 0.41 11.43 -19.50
C LEU A 398 1.33 10.21 -19.60
N SER A 399 1.44 9.45 -18.50
CA SER A 399 2.01 8.11 -18.49
C SER A 399 1.00 7.14 -17.89
N ALA A 400 0.78 6.00 -18.51
CA ALA A 400 -0.21 5.03 -18.07
C ALA A 400 0.29 3.59 -18.21
N ILE A 401 -0.21 2.74 -17.31
CA ILE A 401 -0.06 1.27 -17.37
C ILE A 401 -1.43 0.63 -17.50
N TRP A 402 -1.50 -0.51 -18.17
CA TRP A 402 -2.68 -1.36 -18.25
C TRP A 402 -2.51 -2.58 -17.37
N LEU A 403 -3.54 -2.93 -16.63
CA LEU A 403 -3.64 -4.13 -15.81
C LEU A 403 -4.53 -5.14 -16.53
N TYR A 404 -4.15 -6.41 -16.46
CA TYR A 404 -4.81 -7.50 -17.17
C TYR A 404 -5.32 -8.55 -16.19
N ASP A 405 -6.34 -9.28 -16.57
CA ASP A 405 -6.82 -10.44 -15.83
C ASP A 405 -5.92 -11.68 -16.06
N LYS A 406 -6.33 -12.81 -15.48
CA LYS A 406 -5.60 -14.08 -15.60
C LYS A 406 -5.60 -14.65 -17.04
N ASP A 407 -6.55 -14.22 -17.84
CA ASP A 407 -6.75 -14.63 -19.23
C ASP A 407 -6.10 -13.65 -20.23
N GLY A 408 -5.37 -12.64 -19.71
CA GLY A 408 -4.67 -11.63 -20.52
C GLY A 408 -5.59 -10.56 -21.10
N GLN A 409 -6.86 -10.44 -20.61
CA GLN A 409 -7.76 -9.38 -21.05
C GLN A 409 -7.52 -8.11 -20.25
N PRO A 410 -7.56 -6.91 -20.88
CA PRO A 410 -7.35 -5.65 -20.18
C PRO A 410 -8.50 -5.38 -19.20
N LEU A 411 -8.16 -5.19 -17.92
CA LEU A 411 -9.12 -4.86 -16.86
C LEU A 411 -9.35 -3.35 -16.75
N HIS A 412 -8.28 -2.61 -16.52
CA HIS A 412 -8.29 -1.15 -16.40
C HIS A 412 -6.89 -0.59 -16.55
N SER A 413 -6.80 0.71 -16.80
CA SER A 413 -5.54 1.42 -16.78
C SER A 413 -5.39 2.25 -15.50
N LEU A 414 -4.15 2.60 -15.19
CA LEU A 414 -3.80 3.63 -14.22
C LEU A 414 -2.92 4.65 -14.91
N ALA A 415 -3.37 5.88 -14.99
CA ALA A 415 -2.68 6.99 -15.61
C ALA A 415 -2.27 8.05 -14.59
N VAL A 416 -1.06 8.57 -14.74
CA VAL A 416 -0.55 9.75 -14.03
C VAL A 416 -0.34 10.86 -15.05
N LEU A 417 -0.79 12.07 -14.72
CA LEU A 417 -0.64 13.26 -15.54
C LEU A 417 0.24 14.26 -14.81
N GLN A 418 1.14 14.87 -15.52
CA GLN A 418 1.97 15.98 -15.04
C GLN A 418 1.55 17.26 -15.76
N ASP A 419 1.08 18.27 -15.04
CA ASP A 419 0.83 19.60 -15.60
C ASP A 419 2.18 20.24 -15.96
N VAL A 420 2.36 20.56 -17.23
CA VAL A 420 3.56 21.19 -17.79
C VAL A 420 3.24 22.56 -18.41
N THR A 421 2.04 23.09 -18.17
CA THR A 421 1.55 24.34 -18.77
C THR A 421 2.47 25.50 -18.44
N GLU A 422 2.80 25.70 -17.17
CA GLU A 422 3.67 26.81 -16.74
C GLU A 422 5.11 26.61 -17.23
N LYS A 423 5.61 25.37 -17.24
CA LYS A 423 6.93 25.04 -17.78
C LYS A 423 7.03 25.39 -19.26
N LYS A 424 6.04 24.99 -20.08
CA LYS A 424 5.99 25.34 -21.51
C LYS A 424 5.89 26.85 -21.71
N ARG A 425 5.07 27.52 -20.90
CA ARG A 425 4.92 28.98 -20.94
C ARG A 425 6.23 29.71 -20.63
N LEU A 426 6.93 29.30 -19.57
CA LEU A 426 8.23 29.87 -19.19
C LEU A 426 9.29 29.62 -20.27
N GLN A 427 9.30 28.43 -20.87
CA GLN A 427 10.18 28.12 -21.98
C GLN A 427 9.91 29.03 -23.20
N ALA A 428 8.64 29.21 -23.55
CA ALA A 428 8.26 30.11 -24.64
C ALA A 428 8.65 31.57 -24.32
N LEU A 429 8.38 32.04 -23.09
CA LEU A 429 8.77 33.38 -22.67
C LEU A 429 10.29 33.58 -22.72
N SER A 430 11.05 32.58 -22.25
CA SER A 430 12.53 32.60 -22.32
C SER A 430 13.03 32.64 -23.76
N TYR A 431 12.40 31.89 -24.66
CA TYR A 431 12.74 31.91 -26.07
C TYR A 431 12.46 33.31 -26.69
N TYR A 432 11.28 33.86 -26.48
CA TYR A 432 10.93 35.20 -27.00
C TYR A 432 11.72 36.35 -26.38
N ALA A 433 12.16 36.19 -25.11
CA ALA A 433 13.05 37.16 -24.49
C ALA A 433 14.43 37.23 -25.14
N ALA A 434 14.86 36.17 -25.81
CA ALA A 434 16.19 36.04 -26.46
C ALA A 434 16.15 36.13 -27.99
N HIS A 435 14.95 36.06 -28.62
CA HIS A 435 14.80 36.01 -30.07
C HIS A 435 13.82 37.10 -30.58
N ASP A 436 14.03 37.56 -31.82
CA ASP A 436 13.11 38.45 -32.51
C ASP A 436 11.84 37.71 -32.95
N PRO A 437 10.64 38.17 -32.57
CA PRO A 437 9.40 37.43 -32.82
C PRO A 437 9.01 37.37 -34.30
N LEU A 438 9.50 38.28 -35.13
CA LEU A 438 9.19 38.32 -36.57
C LEU A 438 10.02 37.32 -37.35
N THR A 439 11.34 37.30 -37.12
CA THR A 439 12.31 36.52 -37.91
C THR A 439 12.79 35.23 -37.25
N GLY A 440 12.56 35.07 -35.92
CA GLY A 440 13.10 33.97 -35.15
C GLY A 440 14.61 34.05 -34.91
N LEU A 441 15.26 35.09 -35.34
CA LEU A 441 16.71 35.28 -35.12
C LEU A 441 16.97 35.70 -33.66
N PRO A 442 18.20 35.48 -33.14
CA PRO A 442 18.69 36.14 -31.96
C PRO A 442 18.35 37.65 -31.95
N ASN A 443 17.88 38.14 -30.82
CA ASN A 443 17.63 39.58 -30.63
C ASN A 443 18.86 40.26 -30.00
N ARG A 444 18.71 41.56 -29.66
CA ARG A 444 19.76 42.36 -29.04
C ARG A 444 20.31 41.74 -27.73
N VAL A 445 19.43 41.12 -26.90
CA VAL A 445 19.83 40.53 -25.62
C VAL A 445 20.75 39.31 -25.84
N LEU A 446 20.36 38.41 -26.73
CA LEU A 446 21.15 37.23 -27.03
C LEU A 446 22.43 37.58 -27.78
N LEU A 447 22.42 38.61 -28.63
CA LEU A 447 23.62 39.13 -29.29
C LEU A 447 24.61 39.63 -28.25
N GLN A 448 24.19 40.42 -27.28
CA GLN A 448 25.07 40.97 -26.25
C GLN A 448 25.78 39.84 -25.47
N ASP A 449 25.03 38.84 -25.02
CA ASP A 449 25.59 37.66 -24.32
C ASP A 449 26.62 36.91 -25.18
N ARG A 450 26.31 36.72 -26.49
CA ARG A 450 27.24 36.06 -27.41
C ARG A 450 28.53 36.87 -27.64
N LEU A 451 28.41 38.17 -27.80
CA LEU A 451 29.54 39.06 -27.97
C LEU A 451 30.45 39.09 -26.73
N GLU A 452 29.85 39.20 -25.53
CA GLU A 452 30.61 39.17 -24.27
C GLU A 452 31.42 37.84 -24.15
N ARG A 453 30.79 36.72 -24.45
CA ARG A 453 31.45 35.41 -24.45
C ARG A 453 32.54 35.33 -25.49
N SER A 454 32.29 35.83 -26.70
CA SER A 454 33.29 35.83 -27.78
C SER A 454 34.49 36.68 -27.41
N CYS A 455 34.31 37.89 -26.85
CA CYS A 455 35.42 38.70 -26.38
C CYS A 455 36.29 37.97 -25.36
N VAL A 456 35.68 37.35 -24.34
CA VAL A 456 36.41 36.58 -23.31
C VAL A 456 37.15 35.39 -23.90
N GLN A 457 36.50 34.64 -24.78
CA GLN A 457 37.04 33.42 -25.37
C GLN A 457 38.24 33.74 -26.28
N HIS A 458 38.09 34.70 -27.21
CA HIS A 458 39.12 35.05 -28.18
C HIS A 458 40.29 35.79 -27.53
N ALA A 459 40.05 36.63 -26.49
CA ALA A 459 41.12 37.22 -25.69
C ALA A 459 41.98 36.16 -25.00
N ARG A 460 41.35 35.07 -24.46
CA ARG A 460 42.07 33.96 -23.81
C ARG A 460 42.94 33.15 -24.77
N HIS A 461 42.45 32.93 -26.00
CA HIS A 461 43.12 32.07 -26.97
C HIS A 461 44.01 32.83 -27.95
N GLY A 462 43.98 34.17 -27.92
CA GLY A 462 44.74 35.00 -28.87
C GLY A 462 44.20 34.89 -30.30
N THR A 463 42.91 34.54 -30.45
CA THR A 463 42.26 34.41 -31.77
C THR A 463 41.40 35.64 -32.08
N ARG A 464 40.87 35.72 -33.28
CA ARG A 464 40.10 36.85 -33.79
C ARG A 464 38.67 36.45 -34.14
N PHE A 465 37.79 37.41 -34.06
CA PHE A 465 36.43 37.33 -34.59
C PHE A 465 36.04 38.69 -35.22
N ALA A 466 34.97 38.70 -35.99
CA ALA A 466 34.49 39.97 -36.58
C ALA A 466 33.01 40.17 -36.32
N ILE A 467 32.60 41.45 -36.29
CA ILE A 467 31.23 41.88 -36.27
C ILE A 467 30.92 42.59 -37.56
N GLY A 468 29.78 42.25 -38.21
CA GLY A 468 29.23 42.96 -39.35
C GLY A 468 27.90 43.60 -38.97
N PHE A 469 27.80 44.91 -39.00
CA PHE A 469 26.55 45.66 -38.87
C PHE A 469 25.93 45.85 -40.25
N LEU A 470 24.75 45.30 -40.52
CA LEU A 470 24.09 45.28 -41.81
C LEU A 470 22.76 46.02 -41.75
N ASP A 471 22.46 46.87 -42.71
CA ASP A 471 21.20 47.57 -42.86
C ASP A 471 20.70 47.44 -44.29
N LEU A 472 19.36 47.23 -44.46
CA LEU A 472 18.75 47.07 -45.77
C LEU A 472 18.50 48.42 -46.42
N ASP A 473 19.17 48.66 -47.53
CA ASP A 473 19.06 49.94 -48.24
C ASP A 473 17.64 50.18 -48.77
N ARG A 474 17.06 51.33 -48.43
CA ARG A 474 15.74 51.77 -48.88
C ARG A 474 14.57 50.84 -48.43
N PHE A 475 14.73 50.08 -47.35
CA PHE A 475 13.68 49.21 -46.84
C PHE A 475 12.35 49.96 -46.56
N LYS A 476 12.44 51.23 -46.10
CA LYS A 476 11.27 52.09 -45.89
C LYS A 476 10.45 52.28 -47.17
N ALA A 477 11.09 52.39 -48.31
CA ALA A 477 10.39 52.53 -49.59
C ALA A 477 9.58 51.27 -49.96
N VAL A 478 10.03 50.08 -49.53
CA VAL A 478 9.26 48.83 -49.71
C VAL A 478 8.00 48.87 -48.83
N ASN A 479 8.11 49.31 -47.58
CA ASN A 479 6.96 49.47 -46.67
C ASN A 479 5.96 50.53 -47.22
N ASP A 480 6.48 51.66 -47.66
CA ASP A 480 5.66 52.76 -48.18
C ASP A 480 4.91 52.37 -49.48
N THR A 481 5.51 51.46 -50.30
CA THR A 481 4.91 51.04 -51.58
C THR A 481 4.01 49.83 -51.46
N TYR A 482 4.36 48.82 -50.62
CA TYR A 482 3.71 47.52 -50.61
C TYR A 482 3.06 47.19 -49.25
N GLY A 483 3.17 48.10 -48.26
CA GLY A 483 2.63 47.91 -46.92
C GLY A 483 3.57 47.14 -45.96
N HIS A 484 3.27 47.25 -44.67
CA HIS A 484 4.09 46.64 -43.59
C HIS A 484 4.14 45.11 -43.65
N ASP A 485 3.04 44.45 -44.06
CA ASP A 485 3.02 42.99 -44.21
C ASP A 485 4.02 42.47 -45.24
N ALA A 486 4.16 43.23 -46.35
CA ALA A 486 5.16 42.94 -47.37
C ALA A 486 6.59 43.17 -46.87
N GLY A 487 6.80 44.24 -46.09
CA GLY A 487 8.08 44.48 -45.40
C GLY A 487 8.43 43.37 -44.41
N ASP A 488 7.49 42.92 -43.60
CA ASP A 488 7.67 41.81 -42.66
C ASP A 488 8.02 40.50 -43.38
N LEU A 489 7.37 40.21 -44.50
CA LEU A 489 7.70 39.06 -45.33
C LEU A 489 9.13 39.17 -45.92
N LEU A 490 9.49 40.37 -46.35
CA LEU A 490 10.86 40.66 -46.84
C LEU A 490 11.87 40.38 -45.74
N LEU A 491 11.69 40.91 -44.54
CA LEU A 491 12.57 40.70 -43.38
C LEU A 491 12.74 39.20 -43.05
N LYS A 492 11.65 38.43 -43.04
CA LYS A 492 11.68 36.96 -42.84
C LYS A 492 12.49 36.27 -43.93
N ARG A 493 12.41 36.72 -45.17
CA ARG A 493 13.15 36.12 -46.30
C ARG A 493 14.61 36.53 -46.29
N VAL A 494 14.94 37.78 -45.92
CA VAL A 494 16.32 38.23 -45.69
C VAL A 494 16.96 37.42 -44.57
N ALA A 495 16.30 37.27 -43.42
CA ALA A 495 16.79 36.48 -42.29
C ALA A 495 17.14 35.04 -42.72
N ARG A 496 16.28 34.39 -43.51
CA ARG A 496 16.55 33.04 -44.05
C ARG A 496 17.77 32.99 -44.97
N ARG A 497 17.94 34.01 -45.84
CA ARG A 497 19.11 34.07 -46.73
C ARG A 497 20.40 34.34 -45.97
N LEU A 498 20.39 35.20 -44.96
CA LEU A 498 21.51 35.43 -44.06
C LEU A 498 21.94 34.15 -43.35
N LEU A 499 20.96 33.44 -42.74
CA LEU A 499 21.24 32.15 -42.11
C LEU A 499 21.83 31.12 -43.08
N ALA A 500 21.31 31.04 -44.30
CA ALA A 500 21.81 30.07 -45.29
C ALA A 500 23.18 30.42 -45.86
N ALA A 501 23.62 31.67 -45.73
CA ALA A 501 24.93 32.14 -46.22
C ALA A 501 26.02 31.96 -45.14
N LEU A 502 25.68 31.79 -43.87
CA LEU A 502 26.59 31.70 -42.73
C LEU A 502 26.91 30.27 -42.36
N ARG A 503 28.03 30.06 -41.66
CA ARG A 503 28.43 28.77 -41.07
C ARG A 503 27.68 28.54 -39.76
N ALA A 504 27.65 27.31 -39.29
CA ALA A 504 27.02 26.97 -38.01
C ALA A 504 27.67 27.66 -36.78
N SER A 505 28.95 28.03 -36.90
CA SER A 505 29.70 28.79 -35.90
C SER A 505 29.33 30.28 -35.86
N ASP A 506 28.83 30.81 -36.99
CA ASP A 506 28.48 32.23 -37.09
C ASP A 506 27.09 32.51 -36.51
N THR A 507 26.87 33.76 -36.17
CA THR A 507 25.57 34.17 -35.67
C THR A 507 25.03 35.34 -36.50
N VAL A 508 23.75 35.30 -36.83
CA VAL A 508 23.00 36.50 -37.31
C VAL A 508 21.94 36.88 -36.28
N CYS A 509 21.86 38.14 -36.00
CA CYS A 509 20.86 38.77 -35.10
C CYS A 509 20.08 39.84 -35.84
N ARG A 510 18.84 40.08 -35.44
CA ARG A 510 18.08 41.27 -35.81
C ARG A 510 17.98 42.18 -34.61
N LEU A 511 18.44 43.43 -34.77
CA LEU A 511 18.38 44.40 -33.66
C LEU A 511 17.02 45.11 -33.57
N ALA A 512 16.58 45.70 -34.66
CA ALA A 512 15.31 46.36 -34.81
C ALA A 512 15.11 46.74 -36.28
N GLY A 513 13.88 46.91 -36.75
CA GLY A 513 13.60 47.38 -38.11
C GLY A 513 14.29 46.53 -39.19
N ASP A 514 15.17 47.16 -39.98
CA ASP A 514 15.94 46.62 -41.07
C ASP A 514 17.44 46.34 -40.70
N GLU A 515 17.78 46.45 -39.41
CA GLU A 515 19.14 46.29 -38.91
C GLU A 515 19.42 44.84 -38.47
N PHE A 516 20.47 44.28 -39.04
CA PHE A 516 21.01 42.95 -38.69
C PHE A 516 22.46 43.06 -38.25
N VAL A 517 22.85 42.19 -37.32
CA VAL A 517 24.26 42.05 -36.92
C VAL A 517 24.69 40.61 -37.14
N LEU A 518 25.86 40.46 -37.76
CA LEU A 518 26.50 39.20 -38.01
C LEU A 518 27.75 39.08 -37.14
N LEU A 519 27.91 37.94 -36.45
CA LEU A 519 29.09 37.60 -35.67
C LEU A 519 29.80 36.46 -36.42
N PHE A 520 30.98 36.74 -36.94
CA PHE A 520 31.83 35.79 -37.65
C PHE A 520 32.85 35.24 -36.66
N ALA A 521 32.73 33.96 -36.31
CA ALA A 521 33.65 33.29 -35.41
C ALA A 521 34.96 32.90 -36.14
N ASP A 522 36.08 32.83 -35.40
CA ASP A 522 37.37 32.31 -35.84
C ASP A 522 37.87 32.89 -37.19
N VAL A 523 38.13 34.18 -37.21
CA VAL A 523 38.65 34.91 -38.36
C VAL A 523 40.19 34.95 -38.27
N GLU A 524 40.90 34.32 -39.18
CA GLU A 524 42.36 34.34 -39.20
C GLU A 524 42.89 35.67 -39.74
N HIS A 525 42.36 36.09 -40.89
CA HIS A 525 42.73 37.35 -41.53
C HIS A 525 41.52 38.13 -42.01
N SER A 526 41.60 39.47 -41.99
CA SER A 526 40.51 40.34 -42.49
C SER A 526 40.16 40.08 -43.97
N GLU A 527 41.14 39.63 -44.74
CA GLU A 527 40.99 39.30 -46.15
C GLU A 527 40.11 38.07 -46.41
N ASP A 528 40.05 37.14 -45.46
CA ASP A 528 39.23 35.93 -45.54
C ASP A 528 37.72 36.22 -45.44
N LEU A 529 37.36 37.34 -44.80
CA LEU A 529 35.97 37.78 -44.71
C LEU A 529 35.42 38.42 -46.00
N ALA A 530 36.28 38.98 -46.81
CA ALA A 530 35.87 39.72 -48.02
C ALA A 530 35.04 38.87 -48.98
N PRO A 531 35.43 37.63 -49.35
CA PRO A 531 34.63 36.76 -50.22
C PRO A 531 33.27 36.37 -49.57
N LEU A 532 33.27 36.10 -48.24
CA LEU A 532 32.08 35.72 -47.51
C LEU A 532 31.08 36.86 -47.45
N VAL A 533 31.54 38.07 -47.10
CA VAL A 533 30.71 39.27 -47.02
C VAL A 533 30.15 39.65 -48.38
N GLN A 534 30.97 39.56 -49.43
CA GLN A 534 30.47 39.78 -50.80
C GLN A 534 29.40 38.76 -51.18
N LYS A 535 29.56 37.51 -50.87
CA LYS A 535 28.56 36.45 -51.08
C LYS A 535 27.26 36.76 -50.33
N ILE A 536 27.34 37.22 -49.06
CA ILE A 536 26.21 37.60 -48.24
C ILE A 536 25.45 38.78 -48.91
N LEU A 537 26.16 39.84 -49.24
CA LEU A 537 25.52 41.02 -49.88
C LEU A 537 24.90 40.66 -51.25
N ALA A 538 25.56 39.87 -52.07
CA ALA A 538 25.04 39.37 -53.35
C ALA A 538 23.79 38.47 -53.12
N SER A 539 23.75 37.66 -52.09
CA SER A 539 22.57 36.84 -51.71
C SER A 539 21.41 37.71 -51.26
N VAL A 540 21.67 38.74 -50.46
CA VAL A 540 20.64 39.68 -50.01
C VAL A 540 20.09 40.48 -51.21
N ALA A 541 20.90 40.86 -52.17
CA ALA A 541 20.48 41.63 -53.34
C ALA A 541 19.64 40.83 -54.37
N GLN A 542 19.54 39.50 -54.25
CA GLN A 542 18.71 38.68 -55.15
C GLN A 542 17.22 39.04 -54.98
N PRO A 543 16.42 38.97 -56.07
CA PRO A 543 15.00 39.28 -56.01
C PRO A 543 14.20 38.49 -54.95
N TYR A 544 13.22 39.15 -54.30
CA TYR A 544 12.29 38.58 -53.33
C TYR A 544 10.85 38.68 -53.86
N ARG A 545 10.14 37.57 -53.91
CA ARG A 545 8.72 37.55 -54.20
C ARG A 545 7.93 37.83 -52.92
N LEU A 546 7.11 38.86 -52.85
CA LEU A 546 6.38 39.26 -51.64
C LEU A 546 4.95 38.68 -51.61
N GLY A 547 4.85 37.34 -51.60
CA GLY A 547 3.58 36.58 -51.57
C GLY A 547 3.77 35.18 -52.17
N ASP A 548 2.71 34.36 -52.10
CA ASP A 548 2.72 32.96 -52.58
C ASP A 548 2.11 32.79 -53.99
N GLY A 549 1.44 33.82 -54.51
CA GLY A 549 0.84 33.79 -55.86
C GLY A 549 1.82 34.11 -56.96
N PRO A 550 1.55 33.68 -58.22
CA PRO A 550 2.41 33.99 -59.40
C PRO A 550 2.46 35.50 -59.67
N GLU A 551 1.44 36.27 -59.40
CA GLU A 551 1.30 37.73 -59.59
C GLU A 551 1.87 38.56 -58.41
N SER A 552 2.45 37.91 -57.39
CA SER A 552 3.02 38.61 -56.22
C SER A 552 4.17 39.52 -56.63
N PRO A 553 4.26 40.75 -56.05
CA PRO A 553 5.33 41.70 -56.37
C PRO A 553 6.71 41.09 -56.11
N VAL A 554 7.66 41.40 -57.00
CA VAL A 554 9.06 41.00 -56.88
C VAL A 554 9.88 42.29 -56.64
N VAL A 555 10.59 42.30 -55.50
CA VAL A 555 11.43 43.43 -55.09
C VAL A 555 12.88 43.00 -54.94
N SER A 556 13.82 43.89 -55.17
CA SER A 556 15.23 43.73 -54.88
C SER A 556 15.66 44.81 -53.90
N VAL A 557 16.35 44.41 -52.83
CA VAL A 557 16.93 45.36 -51.86
C VAL A 557 18.43 45.10 -51.77
N ALA A 558 19.22 46.15 -51.72
CA ALA A 558 20.65 46.06 -51.41
C ALA A 558 20.84 46.14 -49.88
N ALA A 559 22.02 45.82 -49.42
CA ALA A 559 22.38 46.03 -48.02
C ALA A 559 23.77 46.68 -47.91
N SER A 560 23.87 47.58 -46.95
CA SER A 560 25.14 48.22 -46.56
C SER A 560 25.66 47.56 -45.29
N MET A 561 26.96 47.22 -45.26
CA MET A 561 27.57 46.52 -44.13
C MET A 561 28.85 47.19 -43.67
N GLY A 562 28.95 47.44 -42.37
CA GLY A 562 30.21 47.85 -41.73
C GLY A 562 30.80 46.71 -40.89
N LEU A 563 32.12 46.55 -40.93
CA LEU A 563 32.82 45.47 -40.25
C LEU A 563 33.79 46.01 -39.20
N ALA A 564 33.83 45.37 -38.03
CA ALA A 564 34.82 45.60 -37.00
C ALA A 564 35.42 44.29 -36.55
N LEU A 565 36.75 44.29 -36.32
CA LEU A 565 37.55 43.13 -35.94
C LEU A 565 37.94 43.20 -34.45
N PHE A 566 37.83 42.12 -33.77
CA PHE A 566 38.42 41.93 -32.43
C PHE A 566 39.82 41.29 -32.57
N PRO A 567 40.87 41.77 -31.89
CA PRO A 567 40.86 42.89 -30.93
C PRO A 567 41.20 44.27 -31.55
N GLU A 568 41.48 44.33 -32.87
CA GLU A 568 42.07 45.51 -33.55
C GLU A 568 41.17 46.74 -33.49
N HIS A 569 39.84 46.54 -33.66
CA HIS A 569 38.87 47.62 -33.69
C HIS A 569 38.09 47.73 -32.38
N GLY A 570 38.50 47.06 -31.32
CA GLY A 570 37.87 47.13 -30.01
C GLY A 570 38.05 45.84 -29.20
N GLN A 571 38.06 45.98 -27.85
CA GLN A 571 38.25 44.86 -26.94
C GLN A 571 36.98 44.54 -26.12
N ASP A 572 35.93 45.32 -26.31
CA ASP A 572 34.63 45.14 -25.64
C ASP A 572 33.48 45.19 -26.65
N PRO A 573 32.32 44.59 -26.34
CA PRO A 573 31.18 44.52 -27.22
C PRO A 573 30.66 45.89 -27.70
N GLN A 574 30.63 46.90 -26.83
CA GLN A 574 30.09 48.23 -27.19
C GLN A 574 30.96 48.97 -28.18
N THR A 575 32.28 48.94 -27.97
CA THR A 575 33.26 49.54 -28.88
C THR A 575 33.20 48.89 -30.25
N LEU A 576 33.17 47.54 -30.30
CA LEU A 576 33.09 46.81 -31.56
C LEU A 576 31.80 47.10 -32.33
N MET A 577 30.68 47.07 -31.63
CA MET A 577 29.35 47.40 -32.23
C MET A 577 29.33 48.82 -32.76
N GLY A 578 29.80 49.78 -31.96
CA GLY A 578 29.84 51.21 -32.39
C GLY A 578 30.74 51.45 -33.60
N HIS A 579 31.90 50.71 -33.69
CA HIS A 579 32.81 50.84 -34.83
C HIS A 579 32.26 50.16 -36.09
N ALA A 580 31.56 49.02 -35.95
CA ALA A 580 30.88 48.39 -37.07
C ALA A 580 29.73 49.29 -37.61
N ASP A 581 28.96 49.89 -36.73
CA ASP A 581 27.87 50.84 -37.08
C ASP A 581 28.44 52.08 -37.81
N LYS A 582 29.48 52.71 -37.31
CA LYS A 582 30.15 53.84 -37.97
C LYS A 582 30.62 53.48 -39.38
N ALA A 583 31.25 52.31 -39.55
CA ALA A 583 31.67 51.83 -40.86
C ALA A 583 30.46 51.63 -41.82
N MET A 584 29.37 51.07 -41.33
CA MET A 584 28.15 50.88 -42.10
C MET A 584 27.56 52.25 -42.53
N TYR A 585 27.55 53.23 -41.60
CA TYR A 585 27.09 54.58 -41.92
C TYR A 585 27.95 55.25 -42.98
N ALA A 586 29.29 55.08 -42.99
CA ALA A 586 30.19 55.53 -44.04
C ALA A 586 29.84 54.91 -45.42
N VAL A 587 29.53 53.60 -45.43
CA VAL A 587 29.03 52.89 -46.62
C VAL A 587 27.75 53.53 -47.17
N LYS A 588 26.78 53.85 -46.29
CA LYS A 588 25.52 54.49 -46.70
C LYS A 588 25.72 55.87 -47.33
N ARG A 589 26.67 56.65 -46.84
CA ARG A 589 27.03 57.96 -47.39
C ARG A 589 27.81 57.84 -48.71
N GLY A 590 28.64 56.80 -48.86
CA GLY A 590 29.51 56.60 -49.99
C GLY A 590 28.91 55.85 -51.21
N GLY A 591 27.56 55.62 -51.26
CA GLY A 591 26.91 55.03 -52.45
C GLY A 591 26.06 53.77 -52.18
N ARG A 592 26.07 53.20 -50.95
CA ARG A 592 25.30 52.01 -50.52
C ARG A 592 25.69 50.69 -51.21
N GLY A 593 25.07 49.58 -50.86
CA GLY A 593 25.18 48.28 -51.52
C GLY A 593 26.55 47.61 -51.44
N ARG A 594 27.36 47.97 -50.50
CA ARG A 594 28.75 47.48 -50.33
C ARG A 594 29.06 47.29 -48.84
N TYR A 595 30.32 46.90 -48.53
CA TYR A 595 30.82 46.80 -47.16
C TYR A 595 32.11 47.59 -47.00
N GLU A 596 32.43 48.02 -45.78
CA GLU A 596 33.71 48.60 -45.39
C GLU A 596 34.13 48.10 -44.00
N PHE A 597 35.47 47.95 -43.80
CA PHE A 597 36.02 47.77 -42.46
C PHE A 597 36.16 49.12 -41.78
N TYR A 598 35.95 49.15 -40.48
CA TYR A 598 36.22 50.35 -39.68
C TYR A 598 37.66 50.81 -39.84
N ARG A 599 37.89 52.10 -39.99
CA ARG A 599 39.21 52.72 -40.05
C ARG A 599 39.31 53.82 -39.00
N PRO A 600 40.30 53.75 -38.06
CA PRO A 600 40.40 54.73 -36.97
C PRO A 600 40.58 56.19 -37.39
N ASP A 601 41.18 56.41 -38.59
CA ASP A 601 41.56 57.75 -39.07
C ASP A 601 40.61 58.30 -40.12
N ASP A 602 39.41 57.76 -40.31
CA ASP A 602 38.46 58.24 -41.30
C ASP A 602 37.72 59.50 -40.78
N PRO A 603 37.95 60.69 -41.34
CA PRO A 603 37.31 61.94 -40.89
C PRO A 603 35.79 61.99 -41.15
N SER A 604 35.23 60.97 -41.78
CA SER A 604 33.79 60.84 -42.05
C SER A 604 33.05 59.86 -41.13
N ALA A 605 33.75 59.23 -40.15
CA ALA A 605 33.23 58.27 -39.20
C ALA A 605 32.62 58.91 -37.94
#